data_29d093029be8c1e251b43d12a7fbf93b
#
_entry.id   29d093029be8c1e251b43d12a7fbf93b
#
_cell.length_a   1.000
_cell.length_b   1.000
_cell.length_c   1.000
_cell.angle_alpha   90.00
_cell.angle_beta   90.00
_cell.angle_gamma   90.00
#
_symmetry.space_group_name_H-M   'P 1'
#
loop_
_entity.id
_entity.type
_entity.pdbx_description
1 polymer ?
#
loop_
_entity_poly.entity_id
_entity_poly.type
_entity_poly.pdbx_seq_one_letter_code
_entity_poly.pdbx_strand_id
1 'polypeptide(L)'
;MTGSTAVAPADETLYTDARLVALYDLFNAGDHDFAFYASRIGRARRRILDLGCGTGTFARRLAAAGHDVVAIDPAPAMIDHARRQPGADAVRWLACELRGLPPGEPFDAVVMTGHAFQCLLTDDDIDATLHGVRRVLAPGGHFLFETRNPRVEAWRTWTPQQSARRVDSPESGIVELHHAGYEIDGAIVSFDTHYRFHRDGTLLKSASRLRFIAQRDLHARVLDAGFSDVEWCGDWHGAPFDEATSAELIATCRA
;
A
#
# COMPACT_ATOMS: atom_id res chain seq x y z
N MET A 1 31.47 -10.84 20.47
CA MET A 1 30.17 -10.39 21.03
C MET A 1 29.55 -9.47 20.00
N THR A 2 28.78 -10.02 19.11
CA THR A 2 28.03 -9.27 18.09
C THR A 2 26.73 -8.83 18.72
N GLY A 3 26.65 -7.57 19.14
CA GLY A 3 25.43 -6.98 19.63
C GLY A 3 24.40 -6.91 18.49
N SER A 4 23.39 -7.76 18.56
CA SER A 4 22.17 -7.60 17.80
C SER A 4 21.51 -6.31 18.27
N THR A 5 21.64 -5.24 17.52
CA THR A 5 20.81 -4.05 17.69
C THR A 5 19.39 -4.46 17.30
N ALA A 6 18.55 -4.71 18.29
CA ALA A 6 17.12 -4.86 18.06
C ALA A 6 16.63 -3.58 17.36
N VAL A 7 16.21 -3.73 16.10
CA VAL A 7 15.63 -2.62 15.33
C VAL A 7 14.34 -2.23 16.05
N ALA A 8 14.22 -0.96 16.43
CA ALA A 8 13.02 -0.43 17.05
C ALA A 8 11.80 -0.71 16.16
N PRO A 9 10.63 -1.03 16.74
CA PRO A 9 9.40 -1.18 15.96
C PRO A 9 9.15 0.10 15.17
N ALA A 10 8.58 -0.04 13.97
CA ALA A 10 8.15 1.10 13.16
C ALA A 10 7.19 1.96 14.01
N ASP A 11 7.39 3.27 13.97
CA ASP A 11 6.46 4.20 14.59
C ASP A 11 5.21 4.27 13.69
N GLU A 12 4.13 3.64 14.13
CA GLU A 12 2.87 3.54 13.38
C GLU A 12 2.03 4.83 13.44
N THR A 13 2.58 5.95 13.91
CA THR A 13 1.86 7.22 14.12
C THR A 13 1.09 7.66 12.87
N LEU A 14 1.64 7.44 11.67
CA LEU A 14 0.95 7.75 10.41
C LEU A 14 -0.41 7.04 10.30
N TYR A 15 -0.52 5.81 10.79
CA TYR A 15 -1.69 4.96 10.63
C TYR A 15 -2.58 4.93 11.87
N THR A 16 -2.14 5.54 12.99
CA THR A 16 -2.83 5.48 14.30
C THR A 16 -3.26 6.84 14.83
N ASP A 17 -2.55 7.94 14.52
CA ASP A 17 -3.00 9.30 14.89
C ASP A 17 -4.15 9.74 13.98
N ALA A 18 -5.32 10.01 14.57
CA ALA A 18 -6.54 10.34 13.82
C ALA A 18 -6.40 11.58 12.92
N ARG A 19 -5.52 12.54 13.28
CA ARG A 19 -5.27 13.74 12.46
C ARG A 19 -4.47 13.39 11.22
N LEU A 20 -3.46 12.50 11.34
CA LEU A 20 -2.65 12.05 10.21
C LEU A 20 -3.46 11.16 9.29
N VAL A 21 -4.28 10.26 9.84
CA VAL A 21 -5.23 9.45 9.06
C VAL A 21 -6.19 10.32 8.25
N ALA A 22 -6.75 11.39 8.84
CA ALA A 22 -7.65 12.32 8.14
C ALA A 22 -6.97 13.11 7.01
N LEU A 23 -5.65 13.26 7.07
CA LEU A 23 -4.85 13.95 6.05
C LEU A 23 -4.27 13.00 4.99
N TYR A 24 -4.39 11.68 5.19
CA TYR A 24 -3.71 10.68 4.36
C TYR A 24 -4.04 10.84 2.88
N ASP A 25 -5.32 10.92 2.54
CA ASP A 25 -5.77 11.06 1.15
C ASP A 25 -5.39 12.41 0.53
N LEU A 26 -5.33 13.49 1.33
CA LEU A 26 -4.94 14.81 0.84
C LEU A 26 -3.47 14.86 0.43
N PHE A 27 -2.59 14.19 1.19
CA PHE A 27 -1.17 14.11 0.87
C PHE A 27 -0.84 13.05 -0.18
N ASN A 28 -1.67 12.04 -0.34
CA ASN A 28 -1.52 10.96 -1.32
C ASN A 28 -2.54 11.06 -2.45
N ALA A 29 -2.94 12.30 -2.81
CA ALA A 29 -3.88 12.55 -3.88
C ALA A 29 -3.32 12.08 -5.22
N GLY A 30 -4.10 11.25 -5.91
CA GLY A 30 -3.82 10.66 -7.21
C GLY A 30 -4.78 9.49 -7.43
N ASP A 31 -5.09 9.21 -8.69
CA ASP A 31 -6.01 8.11 -9.03
C ASP A 31 -5.60 7.34 -10.31
N HIS A 32 -4.41 7.65 -10.82
CA HIS A 32 -3.86 6.98 -12.01
C HIS A 32 -3.62 5.48 -11.79
N ASP A 33 -3.20 5.09 -10.59
CA ASP A 33 -3.07 3.72 -10.14
C ASP A 33 -4.43 3.02 -10.08
N PHE A 34 -5.45 3.66 -9.51
CA PHE A 34 -6.80 3.10 -9.41
C PHE A 34 -7.43 2.84 -10.79
N ALA A 35 -7.21 3.74 -11.76
CA ALA A 35 -7.68 3.55 -13.12
C ALA A 35 -7.03 2.31 -13.78
N PHE A 36 -5.73 2.13 -13.57
CA PHE A 36 -5.00 0.95 -14.04
C PHE A 36 -5.57 -0.34 -13.43
N TYR A 37 -5.69 -0.42 -12.10
CA TYR A 37 -6.22 -1.59 -11.43
C TYR A 37 -7.67 -1.90 -11.82
N ALA A 38 -8.53 -0.89 -11.89
CA ALA A 38 -9.91 -1.06 -12.33
C ALA A 38 -9.99 -1.62 -13.76
N SER A 39 -9.08 -1.22 -14.66
CA SER A 39 -9.01 -1.75 -16.02
C SER A 39 -8.63 -3.24 -16.05
N ARG A 40 -7.71 -3.67 -15.18
CA ARG A 40 -7.26 -5.07 -15.06
C ARG A 40 -8.32 -5.95 -14.40
N ILE A 41 -9.07 -5.44 -13.43
CA ILE A 41 -10.19 -6.13 -12.79
C ILE A 41 -11.34 -6.30 -13.78
N GLY A 42 -11.60 -5.28 -14.60
CA GLY A 42 -12.68 -5.28 -15.59
C GLY A 42 -14.04 -4.89 -15.02
N ARG A 43 -15.08 -4.87 -15.88
CA ARG A 43 -16.41 -4.34 -15.54
C ARG A 43 -17.40 -5.39 -15.01
N ALA A 44 -17.13 -6.67 -15.21
CA ALA A 44 -17.99 -7.73 -14.69
C ALA A 44 -17.93 -7.72 -13.16
N ARG A 45 -19.09 -7.94 -12.51
CA ARG A 45 -19.13 -8.04 -11.05
C ARG A 45 -18.18 -9.14 -10.56
N ARG A 46 -17.30 -8.80 -9.66
CA ARG A 46 -16.31 -9.68 -9.04
C ARG A 46 -16.34 -9.53 -7.53
N ARG A 47 -15.90 -10.58 -6.85
CA ARG A 47 -15.60 -10.54 -5.42
C ARG A 47 -14.13 -10.16 -5.23
N ILE A 48 -13.89 -9.04 -4.57
CA ILE A 48 -12.55 -8.42 -4.48
C ILE A 48 -12.13 -8.26 -3.02
N LEU A 49 -10.88 -8.59 -2.73
CA LEU A 49 -10.21 -8.25 -1.48
C LEU A 49 -9.26 -7.07 -1.71
N ASP A 50 -9.49 -5.97 -1.00
CA ASP A 50 -8.54 -4.85 -0.90
C ASP A 50 -7.70 -5.05 0.36
N LEU A 51 -6.44 -5.46 0.17
CA LEU A 51 -5.49 -5.84 1.21
C LEU A 51 -4.56 -4.67 1.55
N GLY A 52 -4.60 -4.18 2.79
CA GLY A 52 -3.92 -2.95 3.18
C GLY A 52 -4.66 -1.73 2.64
N CYS A 53 -6.00 -1.71 2.80
CA CYS A 53 -6.89 -0.75 2.14
C CYS A 53 -6.76 0.69 2.66
N GLY A 54 -6.06 0.93 3.77
CA GLY A 54 -5.89 2.25 4.37
C GLY A 54 -7.23 2.94 4.64
N THR A 55 -7.38 4.16 4.13
CA THR A 55 -8.61 4.98 4.23
C THR A 55 -9.76 4.48 3.34
N GLY A 56 -9.54 3.41 2.57
CA GLY A 56 -10.55 2.72 1.79
C GLY A 56 -11.01 3.43 0.52
N THR A 57 -10.24 4.37 0.00
CA THR A 57 -10.61 5.13 -1.20
C THR A 57 -10.82 4.22 -2.41
N PHE A 58 -9.92 3.26 -2.64
CA PHE A 58 -10.06 2.33 -3.76
C PHE A 58 -11.19 1.31 -3.53
N ALA A 59 -11.31 0.74 -2.32
CA ALA A 59 -12.40 -0.18 -1.96
C ALA A 59 -13.79 0.42 -2.26
N ARG A 60 -14.01 1.69 -1.87
CA ARG A 60 -15.28 2.40 -2.14
C ARG A 60 -15.53 2.61 -3.64
N ARG A 61 -14.50 2.91 -4.42
CA ARG A 61 -14.59 3.04 -5.89
C ARG A 61 -14.95 1.70 -6.55
N LEU A 62 -14.36 0.60 -6.11
CA LEU A 62 -14.69 -0.74 -6.59
C LEU A 62 -16.14 -1.13 -6.25
N ALA A 63 -16.59 -0.86 -5.03
CA ALA A 63 -17.97 -1.10 -4.63
C ALA A 63 -18.95 -0.24 -5.43
N ALA A 64 -18.66 1.03 -5.67
CA ALA A 64 -19.46 1.92 -6.52
C ALA A 64 -19.52 1.45 -7.98
N ALA A 65 -18.50 0.72 -8.46
CA ALA A 65 -18.48 0.08 -9.77
C ALA A 65 -19.29 -1.23 -9.82
N GLY A 66 -19.86 -1.68 -8.70
CA GLY A 66 -20.75 -2.86 -8.61
C GLY A 66 -20.06 -4.16 -8.19
N HIS A 67 -18.82 -4.10 -7.72
CA HIS A 67 -18.12 -5.27 -7.18
C HIS A 67 -18.55 -5.59 -5.74
N ASP A 68 -18.39 -6.85 -5.31
CA ASP A 68 -18.54 -7.29 -3.91
C ASP A 68 -17.15 -7.13 -3.24
N VAL A 69 -17.01 -6.14 -2.35
CA VAL A 69 -15.70 -5.73 -1.82
C VAL A 69 -15.58 -6.04 -0.33
N VAL A 70 -14.52 -6.77 0.01
CA VAL A 70 -14.01 -6.91 1.38
C VAL A 70 -12.72 -6.11 1.45
N ALA A 71 -12.58 -5.24 2.43
CA ALA A 71 -11.39 -4.40 2.62
C ALA A 71 -10.80 -4.64 4.02
N ILE A 72 -9.51 -4.91 4.07
CA ILE A 72 -8.81 -5.18 5.32
C ILE A 72 -7.57 -4.30 5.47
N ASP A 73 -7.35 -3.85 6.69
CA ASP A 73 -6.15 -3.12 7.08
C ASP A 73 -5.81 -3.46 8.54
N PRO A 74 -4.54 -3.67 8.90
CA PRO A 74 -4.15 -3.96 10.28
C PRO A 74 -4.34 -2.76 11.21
N ALA A 75 -4.41 -1.51 10.69
CA ALA A 75 -4.56 -0.29 11.47
C ALA A 75 -6.05 0.02 11.73
N PRO A 76 -6.57 -0.13 12.98
CA PRO A 76 -7.98 0.13 13.27
C PRO A 76 -8.40 1.57 12.96
N ALA A 77 -7.52 2.57 13.15
CA ALA A 77 -7.84 3.97 12.88
C ALA A 77 -8.09 4.25 11.39
N MET A 78 -7.39 3.54 10.48
CA MET A 78 -7.66 3.58 9.04
C MET A 78 -9.05 3.03 8.72
N ILE A 79 -9.39 1.86 9.25
CA ILE A 79 -10.71 1.24 9.06
C ILE A 79 -11.83 2.10 9.66
N ASP A 80 -11.62 2.69 10.84
CA ASP A 80 -12.60 3.58 11.46
C ASP A 80 -12.79 4.87 10.66
N HIS A 81 -11.73 5.37 10.04
CA HIS A 81 -11.83 6.49 9.10
C HIS A 81 -12.60 6.07 7.84
N ALA A 82 -12.24 4.94 7.22
CA ALA A 82 -12.87 4.42 6.02
C ALA A 82 -14.40 4.24 6.18
N ARG A 83 -14.83 3.69 7.32
CA ARG A 83 -16.26 3.47 7.64
C ARG A 83 -17.09 4.76 7.71
N ARG A 84 -16.46 5.90 7.96
CA ARG A 84 -17.14 7.21 8.03
C ARG A 84 -17.25 7.92 6.68
N GLN A 85 -16.61 7.39 5.65
CA GLN A 85 -16.61 8.01 4.33
C GLN A 85 -17.90 7.73 3.54
N PRO A 86 -18.31 8.63 2.64
CA PRO A 86 -19.45 8.37 1.76
C PRO A 86 -19.29 7.08 0.96
N GLY A 87 -20.32 6.25 0.90
CA GLY A 87 -20.31 4.97 0.19
C GLY A 87 -19.66 3.81 0.95
N ALA A 88 -19.26 4.01 2.21
CA ALA A 88 -18.64 2.97 3.02
C ALA A 88 -19.56 1.78 3.31
N ASP A 89 -20.88 1.99 3.35
CA ASP A 89 -21.88 0.93 3.63
C ASP A 89 -21.88 -0.18 2.57
N ALA A 90 -21.33 0.09 1.38
CA ALA A 90 -21.24 -0.88 0.29
C ALA A 90 -20.02 -1.81 0.39
N VAL A 91 -19.15 -1.62 1.40
CA VAL A 91 -17.90 -2.37 1.59
C VAL A 91 -17.92 -3.09 2.93
N ARG A 92 -17.42 -4.32 2.96
CA ARG A 92 -17.17 -5.05 4.21
C ARG A 92 -15.79 -4.74 4.76
N TRP A 93 -15.73 -3.98 5.86
CA TRP A 93 -14.50 -3.53 6.50
C TRP A 93 -14.07 -4.42 7.66
N LEU A 94 -12.80 -4.84 7.71
CA LEU A 94 -12.23 -5.63 8.79
C LEU A 94 -10.87 -5.03 9.22
N ALA A 95 -10.71 -4.77 10.52
CA ALA A 95 -9.43 -4.35 11.09
C ALA A 95 -8.61 -5.60 11.41
N CYS A 96 -7.89 -6.12 10.43
CA CYS A 96 -7.05 -7.31 10.59
C CYS A 96 -5.99 -7.42 9.48
N GLU A 97 -4.98 -8.23 9.72
CA GLU A 97 -4.07 -8.73 8.71
C GLU A 97 -4.71 -9.87 7.89
N LEU A 98 -4.10 -10.23 6.75
CA LEU A 98 -4.59 -11.31 5.89
C LEU A 98 -4.79 -12.65 6.63
N ARG A 99 -3.90 -12.98 7.57
CA ARG A 99 -4.02 -14.20 8.41
C ARG A 99 -5.24 -14.20 9.33
N GLY A 100 -5.76 -13.02 9.67
CA GLY A 100 -6.96 -12.84 10.47
C GLY A 100 -8.25 -12.75 9.65
N LEU A 101 -8.17 -12.85 8.32
CA LEU A 101 -9.35 -12.84 7.46
C LEU A 101 -10.21 -14.08 7.75
N PRO A 102 -11.49 -13.93 8.12
CA PRO A 102 -12.37 -15.07 8.35
C PRO A 102 -12.53 -15.93 7.09
N PRO A 103 -12.70 -17.26 7.26
CA PRO A 103 -13.01 -18.13 6.13
C PRO A 103 -14.25 -17.65 5.37
N GLY A 104 -14.23 -17.78 4.05
CA GLY A 104 -15.32 -17.34 3.18
C GLY A 104 -15.17 -17.87 1.76
N GLU A 105 -16.02 -17.39 0.87
CA GLU A 105 -15.91 -17.69 -0.55
C GLU A 105 -14.61 -17.08 -1.11
N PRO A 106 -13.99 -17.75 -2.09
CA PRO A 106 -12.75 -17.26 -2.71
C PRO A 106 -12.98 -15.93 -3.45
N PHE A 107 -11.91 -15.17 -3.63
CA PHE A 107 -11.93 -13.89 -4.33
C PHE A 107 -11.54 -14.06 -5.80
N ASP A 108 -12.20 -13.32 -6.70
CA ASP A 108 -11.81 -13.24 -8.11
C ASP A 108 -10.56 -12.38 -8.30
N ALA A 109 -10.36 -11.40 -7.41
CA ALA A 109 -9.18 -10.55 -7.40
C ALA A 109 -8.80 -10.15 -5.97
N VAL A 110 -7.51 -10.04 -5.73
CA VAL A 110 -6.93 -9.38 -4.56
C VAL A 110 -6.13 -8.20 -5.08
N VAL A 111 -6.27 -7.04 -4.44
CA VAL A 111 -5.48 -5.85 -4.76
C VAL A 111 -4.72 -5.39 -3.51
N MET A 112 -3.53 -4.84 -3.71
CA MET A 112 -2.72 -4.27 -2.62
C MET A 112 -2.07 -3.00 -3.18
N THR A 113 -2.71 -1.85 -2.96
CA THR A 113 -2.41 -0.57 -3.60
C THR A 113 -1.68 0.39 -2.67
N GLY A 114 -1.21 1.55 -3.19
CA GLY A 114 -0.57 2.59 -2.40
C GLY A 114 0.80 2.19 -1.85
N HIS A 115 1.50 1.29 -2.54
CA HIS A 115 2.79 0.72 -2.11
C HIS A 115 2.73 -0.04 -0.78
N ALA A 116 1.54 -0.51 -0.37
CA ALA A 116 1.37 -1.27 0.86
C ALA A 116 2.26 -2.53 0.90
N PHE A 117 2.58 -3.12 -0.26
CA PHE A 117 3.51 -4.25 -0.38
C PHE A 117 4.90 -3.94 0.18
N GLN A 118 5.37 -2.69 0.13
CA GLN A 118 6.65 -2.28 0.69
C GLN A 118 6.70 -2.28 2.23
N CYS A 119 5.54 -2.35 2.89
CA CYS A 119 5.45 -2.52 4.35
C CYS A 119 5.77 -3.96 4.81
N LEU A 120 5.87 -4.92 3.90
CA LEU A 120 6.32 -6.28 4.16
C LEU A 120 7.85 -6.28 4.28
N LEU A 121 8.37 -6.19 5.51
CA LEU A 121 9.78 -5.87 5.75
C LEU A 121 10.70 -7.09 5.68
N THR A 122 10.18 -8.30 5.90
CA THR A 122 10.97 -9.53 5.90
C THR A 122 10.61 -10.46 4.74
N ASP A 123 11.48 -11.42 4.45
CA ASP A 123 11.18 -12.48 3.48
C ASP A 123 9.97 -13.29 3.91
N ASP A 124 9.88 -13.60 5.20
CA ASP A 124 8.76 -14.36 5.78
C ASP A 124 7.42 -13.61 5.63
N ASP A 125 7.41 -12.27 5.78
CA ASP A 125 6.20 -11.45 5.57
C ASP A 125 5.74 -11.52 4.13
N ILE A 126 6.67 -11.38 3.17
CA ILE A 126 6.38 -11.46 1.74
C ILE A 126 5.85 -12.85 1.38
N ASP A 127 6.56 -13.91 1.78
CA ASP A 127 6.17 -15.28 1.47
C ASP A 127 4.83 -15.65 2.11
N ALA A 128 4.61 -15.27 3.38
CA ALA A 128 3.33 -15.47 4.06
C ALA A 128 2.18 -14.73 3.36
N THR A 129 2.43 -13.51 2.88
CA THR A 129 1.43 -12.72 2.15
C THR A 129 1.12 -13.36 0.80
N LEU A 130 2.13 -13.70 -0.01
CA LEU A 130 1.95 -14.32 -1.32
C LEU A 130 1.19 -15.65 -1.21
N HIS A 131 1.61 -16.55 -0.30
CA HIS A 131 0.90 -17.83 -0.05
C HIS A 131 -0.52 -17.59 0.48
N GLY A 132 -0.69 -16.61 1.37
CA GLY A 132 -1.99 -16.26 1.93
C GLY A 132 -2.95 -15.76 0.85
N VAL A 133 -2.50 -14.88 -0.03
CA VAL A 133 -3.28 -14.37 -1.18
C VAL A 133 -3.61 -15.51 -2.14
N ARG A 134 -2.62 -16.36 -2.50
CA ARG A 134 -2.85 -17.51 -3.38
C ARG A 134 -3.94 -18.45 -2.85
N ARG A 135 -3.99 -18.65 -1.53
CA ARG A 135 -4.98 -19.52 -0.87
C ARG A 135 -6.40 -18.96 -0.89
N VAL A 136 -6.58 -17.63 -0.85
CA VAL A 136 -7.90 -17.01 -0.83
C VAL A 136 -8.44 -16.67 -2.22
N LEU A 137 -7.61 -16.77 -3.27
CA LEU A 137 -8.01 -16.56 -4.65
C LEU A 137 -8.76 -17.77 -5.22
N ALA A 138 -9.78 -17.47 -6.01
CA ALA A 138 -10.44 -18.46 -6.87
C ALA A 138 -9.46 -18.98 -7.95
N PRO A 139 -9.65 -20.19 -8.49
CA PRO A 139 -8.90 -20.65 -9.66
C PRO A 139 -9.02 -19.64 -10.82
N GLY A 140 -7.88 -19.22 -11.36
CA GLY A 140 -7.79 -18.19 -12.40
C GLY A 140 -8.04 -16.74 -11.90
N GLY A 141 -8.15 -16.53 -10.60
CA GLY A 141 -8.18 -15.21 -9.99
C GLY A 141 -6.84 -14.47 -10.11
N HIS A 142 -6.83 -13.19 -9.80
CA HIS A 142 -5.66 -12.33 -9.97
C HIS A 142 -5.25 -11.66 -8.65
N PHE A 143 -3.94 -11.55 -8.44
CA PHE A 143 -3.36 -10.66 -7.43
C PHE A 143 -2.66 -9.50 -8.13
N LEU A 144 -3.05 -8.27 -7.78
CA LEU A 144 -2.51 -7.04 -8.35
C LEU A 144 -1.88 -6.22 -7.22
N PHE A 145 -0.62 -5.85 -7.39
CA PHE A 145 0.08 -5.00 -6.43
C PHE A 145 1.21 -4.23 -7.11
N GLU A 146 1.74 -3.23 -6.43
CA GLU A 146 2.92 -2.51 -6.88
C GLU A 146 3.95 -2.35 -5.76
N THR A 147 5.17 -2.12 -6.19
CA THR A 147 6.30 -1.69 -5.36
C THR A 147 7.25 -0.83 -6.20
N ARG A 148 8.03 0.01 -5.55
CA ARG A 148 8.99 0.87 -6.27
C ARG A 148 10.21 0.10 -6.72
N ASN A 149 10.71 0.45 -7.90
CA ASN A 149 11.94 -0.11 -8.43
C ASN A 149 13.15 0.35 -7.61
N PRO A 150 13.91 -0.56 -6.98
CA PRO A 150 15.10 -0.20 -6.21
C PRO A 150 16.20 0.50 -7.04
N ARG A 151 16.26 0.24 -8.36
CA ARG A 151 17.26 0.84 -9.26
C ARG A 151 17.08 2.33 -9.45
N VAL A 152 15.86 2.83 -9.34
CA VAL A 152 15.55 4.27 -9.50
C VAL A 152 15.82 5.05 -8.21
N GLU A 153 16.00 4.35 -7.07
CA GLU A 153 16.34 4.96 -5.79
C GLU A 153 15.44 6.15 -5.42
N ALA A 154 14.11 5.95 -5.50
CA ALA A 154 13.12 6.99 -5.25
C ALA A 154 13.33 7.74 -3.92
N TRP A 155 13.92 7.09 -2.92
CA TRP A 155 14.23 7.67 -1.62
C TRP A 155 15.23 8.84 -1.68
N ARG A 156 16.03 9.00 -2.74
CA ARG A 156 16.95 10.14 -2.91
C ARG A 156 16.23 11.49 -2.92
N THR A 157 14.94 11.49 -3.24
CA THR A 157 14.09 12.68 -3.21
C THR A 157 13.41 12.91 -1.85
N TRP A 158 13.57 12.00 -0.87
CA TRP A 158 12.96 12.11 0.45
C TRP A 158 13.78 13.02 1.38
N THR A 159 14.03 14.22 0.91
CA THR A 159 14.71 15.29 1.62
C THR A 159 13.74 16.42 1.94
N PRO A 160 13.99 17.27 2.94
CA PRO A 160 13.10 18.37 3.28
C PRO A 160 12.76 19.28 2.09
N GLN A 161 13.75 19.52 1.22
CA GLN A 161 13.60 20.44 0.09
C GLN A 161 12.76 19.86 -1.05
N GLN A 162 12.87 18.55 -1.32
CA GLN A 162 12.25 17.91 -2.48
C GLN A 162 10.90 17.27 -2.13
N SER A 163 10.69 16.92 -0.85
CA SER A 163 9.47 16.27 -0.40
C SER A 163 8.45 17.22 0.24
N ALA A 164 8.80 18.50 0.42
CA ALA A 164 7.92 19.47 1.05
C ALA A 164 6.58 19.59 0.29
N ARG A 165 5.48 19.38 1.00
CA ARG A 165 4.11 19.50 0.50
C ARG A 165 3.25 20.25 1.50
N ARG A 166 2.21 20.91 0.99
CA ARG A 166 1.25 21.67 1.79
C ARG A 166 -0.16 21.36 1.31
N VAL A 167 -1.04 21.12 2.27
CA VAL A 167 -2.48 20.93 2.03
C VAL A 167 -3.27 21.88 2.88
N ASP A 168 -4.49 22.20 2.45
CA ASP A 168 -5.48 22.92 3.25
C ASP A 168 -6.64 21.95 3.55
N SER A 169 -6.73 21.53 4.81
CA SER A 169 -7.74 20.61 5.29
C SER A 169 -8.87 21.39 5.95
N PRO A 170 -10.15 21.08 5.65
CA PRO A 170 -11.29 21.72 6.32
C PRO A 170 -11.23 21.62 7.84
N GLU A 171 -10.75 20.49 8.36
CA GLU A 171 -10.68 20.23 9.80
C GLU A 171 -9.43 20.80 10.46
N SER A 172 -8.26 20.63 9.83
CA SER A 172 -6.96 20.99 10.41
C SER A 172 -6.41 22.34 9.93
N GLY A 173 -7.01 22.95 8.87
CA GLY A 173 -6.45 24.10 8.18
C GLY A 173 -5.18 23.71 7.42
N ILE A 174 -4.26 24.66 7.29
CA ILE A 174 -3.02 24.45 6.58
C ILE A 174 -2.12 23.47 7.36
N VAL A 175 -1.70 22.41 6.68
CA VAL A 175 -0.71 21.43 7.18
C VAL A 175 0.41 21.28 6.16
N GLU A 176 1.63 21.39 6.62
CA GLU A 176 2.83 21.16 5.83
C GLU A 176 3.48 19.85 6.26
N LEU A 177 4.00 19.08 5.30
CA LEU A 177 4.84 17.93 5.59
C LEU A 177 6.14 17.99 4.77
N HIS A 178 7.15 17.33 5.28
CA HIS A 178 8.37 16.98 4.56
C HIS A 178 8.99 15.72 5.16
N HIS A 179 9.76 15.00 4.34
CA HIS A 179 10.62 13.91 4.82
C HIS A 179 11.92 14.49 5.34
N ALA A 180 12.43 13.99 6.47
CA ALA A 180 13.60 14.54 7.16
C ALA A 180 14.92 13.79 6.82
N GLY A 181 14.99 13.19 5.65
CA GLY A 181 16.11 12.36 5.22
C GLY A 181 15.76 10.88 5.32
N TYR A 182 16.71 10.03 4.96
CA TYR A 182 16.53 8.59 4.94
C TYR A 182 17.79 7.86 5.39
N GLU A 183 17.61 6.63 5.88
CA GLU A 183 18.68 5.67 6.19
C GLU A 183 18.43 4.37 5.43
N ILE A 184 19.49 3.70 4.98
CA ILE A 184 19.42 2.45 4.23
C ILE A 184 20.09 1.35 5.04
N ASP A 185 19.36 0.27 5.29
CA ASP A 185 19.88 -0.97 5.88
C ASP A 185 19.46 -2.15 4.98
N GLY A 186 20.42 -2.60 4.17
CA GLY A 186 20.15 -3.63 3.16
C GLY A 186 19.08 -3.21 2.16
N ALA A 187 17.97 -3.94 2.15
CA ALA A 187 16.81 -3.64 1.31
C ALA A 187 15.78 -2.71 1.96
N ILE A 188 16.00 -2.30 3.20
CA ILE A 188 15.08 -1.45 3.97
C ILE A 188 15.53 0.00 3.89
N VAL A 189 14.61 0.89 3.53
CA VAL A 189 14.80 2.33 3.62
C VAL A 189 13.88 2.86 4.71
N SER A 190 14.48 3.50 5.71
CA SER A 190 13.80 4.13 6.84
C SER A 190 13.82 5.64 6.68
N PHE A 191 12.74 6.32 7.00
CA PHE A 191 12.67 7.78 6.93
C PHE A 191 11.62 8.33 7.90
N ASP A 192 11.87 9.58 8.34
CA ASP A 192 10.93 10.32 9.16
C ASP A 192 10.12 11.29 8.31
N THR A 193 8.84 11.44 8.61
CA THR A 193 7.99 12.48 8.05
C THR A 193 7.55 13.43 9.15
N HIS A 194 7.80 14.72 8.95
CA HIS A 194 7.41 15.77 9.87
C HIS A 194 6.17 16.49 9.34
N TYR A 195 5.21 16.74 10.24
CA TYR A 195 3.95 17.43 9.96
C TYR A 195 3.87 18.67 10.84
N ARG A 196 3.59 19.83 10.23
CA ARG A 196 3.38 21.09 10.91
C ARG A 196 1.94 21.56 10.71
N PHE A 197 1.17 21.64 11.77
CA PHE A 197 -0.19 22.17 11.78
C PHE A 197 -0.14 23.67 12.07
N HIS A 198 -0.52 24.51 11.09
CA HIS A 198 -0.42 25.96 11.25
C HIS A 198 -1.50 26.55 12.14
N ARG A 199 -2.65 25.86 12.31
CA ARG A 199 -3.77 26.34 13.13
C ARG A 199 -3.44 26.42 14.62
N ASP A 200 -2.73 25.45 15.15
CA ASP A 200 -2.44 25.30 16.58
C ASP A 200 -0.93 25.20 16.92
N GLY A 201 -0.08 25.24 15.90
CA GLY A 201 1.36 25.11 16.04
C GLY A 201 1.87 23.69 16.35
N THR A 202 0.98 22.69 16.33
CA THR A 202 1.36 21.30 16.61
C THR A 202 2.38 20.79 15.60
N LEU A 203 3.36 20.06 16.11
CA LEU A 203 4.33 19.31 15.31
C LEU A 203 4.14 17.82 15.60
N LEU A 204 3.92 17.03 14.55
CA LEU A 204 3.91 15.57 14.63
C LEU A 204 5.04 15.00 13.80
N LYS A 205 5.45 13.81 14.17
CA LYS A 205 6.45 13.01 13.45
C LYS A 205 5.91 11.60 13.27
N SER A 206 6.15 11.00 12.11
CA SER A 206 6.00 9.56 11.91
C SER A 206 7.28 8.98 11.33
N ALA A 207 7.65 7.79 11.75
CA ALA A 207 8.75 7.02 11.18
C ALA A 207 8.18 5.93 10.27
N SER A 208 8.73 5.81 9.07
CA SER A 208 8.33 4.81 8.09
C SER A 208 9.51 3.93 7.71
N ARG A 209 9.23 2.68 7.40
CA ARG A 209 10.20 1.71 6.88
C ARG A 209 9.59 1.02 5.67
N LEU A 210 10.29 1.05 4.57
CA LEU A 210 9.84 0.45 3.32
C LEU A 210 10.91 -0.49 2.79
N ARG A 211 10.47 -1.65 2.31
CA ARG A 211 11.36 -2.62 1.68
C ARG A 211 11.38 -2.42 0.17
N PHE A 212 12.58 -2.44 -0.40
CA PHE A 212 12.82 -2.40 -1.83
C PHE A 212 13.39 -3.75 -2.26
N ILE A 213 12.71 -4.42 -3.19
CA ILE A 213 13.08 -5.75 -3.69
C ILE A 213 13.22 -5.70 -5.21
N ALA A 214 14.25 -6.37 -5.75
CA ALA A 214 14.45 -6.45 -7.19
C ALA A 214 13.34 -7.30 -7.84
N GLN A 215 12.94 -6.92 -9.05
CA GLN A 215 11.89 -7.62 -9.81
C GLN A 215 12.19 -9.13 -9.95
N ARG A 216 13.44 -9.50 -10.22
CA ARG A 216 13.84 -10.90 -10.37
C ARG A 216 13.58 -11.73 -9.10
N ASP A 217 13.91 -11.17 -7.93
CA ASP A 217 13.77 -11.86 -6.66
C ASP A 217 12.30 -11.97 -6.25
N LEU A 218 11.53 -10.92 -6.52
CA LEU A 218 10.09 -10.91 -6.28
C LEU A 218 9.34 -11.85 -7.24
N HIS A 219 9.75 -11.92 -8.52
CA HIS A 219 9.21 -12.85 -9.51
C HIS A 219 9.38 -14.30 -9.06
N ALA A 220 10.58 -14.69 -8.58
CA ALA A 220 10.82 -16.02 -8.06
C ALA A 220 9.87 -16.36 -6.90
N ARG A 221 9.71 -15.46 -5.93
CA ARG A 221 8.80 -15.65 -4.78
C ARG A 221 7.33 -15.79 -5.19
N VAL A 222 6.89 -15.01 -6.19
CA VAL A 222 5.53 -15.12 -6.74
C VAL A 222 5.28 -16.51 -7.32
N LEU A 223 6.22 -17.04 -8.11
CA LEU A 223 6.11 -18.39 -8.66
C LEU A 223 6.18 -19.47 -7.57
N ASP A 224 7.08 -19.32 -6.59
CA ASP A 224 7.22 -20.24 -5.46
C ASP A 224 5.94 -20.29 -4.59
N ALA A 225 5.18 -19.20 -4.52
CA ALA A 225 3.89 -19.15 -3.84
C ALA A 225 2.75 -19.84 -4.62
N GLY A 226 3.03 -20.36 -5.84
CA GLY A 226 2.10 -21.14 -6.65
C GLY A 226 1.23 -20.32 -7.59
N PHE A 227 1.62 -19.09 -7.91
CA PHE A 227 1.03 -18.36 -9.04
C PHE A 227 1.57 -18.94 -10.35
N SER A 228 0.67 -19.06 -11.35
CA SER A 228 1.00 -19.71 -12.62
C SER A 228 1.74 -18.79 -13.59
N ASP A 229 1.55 -17.47 -13.44
CA ASP A 229 2.13 -16.44 -14.30
C ASP A 229 2.12 -15.08 -13.59
N VAL A 230 3.02 -14.18 -14.01
CA VAL A 230 3.05 -12.79 -13.57
C VAL A 230 3.47 -11.85 -14.69
N GLU A 231 2.60 -10.91 -15.02
CA GLU A 231 2.88 -9.79 -15.91
C GLU A 231 3.47 -8.63 -15.10
N TRP A 232 4.54 -8.02 -15.60
CA TRP A 232 5.19 -6.86 -14.99
C TRP A 232 5.06 -5.63 -15.88
N CYS A 233 4.44 -4.57 -15.33
CA CYS A 233 4.39 -3.24 -15.96
C CYS A 233 5.31 -2.28 -15.20
N GLY A 234 5.87 -1.31 -15.91
CA GLY A 234 6.78 -0.29 -15.38
C GLY A 234 6.12 1.05 -15.12
N ASP A 235 4.89 1.22 -15.59
CA ASP A 235 4.10 2.43 -15.39
C ASP A 235 2.58 2.13 -15.38
N TRP A 236 1.81 3.14 -15.02
CA TRP A 236 0.34 3.08 -14.93
C TRP A 236 -0.38 3.11 -16.29
N HIS A 237 0.35 3.16 -17.40
CA HIS A 237 -0.16 3.02 -18.77
C HIS A 237 0.00 1.60 -19.31
N GLY A 238 0.66 0.73 -18.53
CA GLY A 238 0.87 -0.68 -18.87
C GLY A 238 2.09 -0.94 -19.78
N ALA A 239 3.03 0.00 -19.84
CA ALA A 239 4.30 -0.26 -20.51
C ALA A 239 5.04 -1.42 -19.82
N PRO A 240 5.72 -2.31 -20.56
CA PRO A 240 6.53 -3.37 -19.97
C PRO A 240 7.57 -2.81 -18.99
N PHE A 241 7.83 -3.55 -17.91
CA PHE A 241 8.85 -3.17 -16.95
C PHE A 241 10.25 -3.17 -17.58
N ASP A 242 10.97 -2.08 -17.38
CA ASP A 242 12.39 -1.91 -17.69
C ASP A 242 13.15 -1.64 -16.38
N GLU A 243 14.11 -2.50 -16.04
CA GLU A 243 14.84 -2.42 -14.78
C GLU A 243 15.59 -1.10 -14.59
N ALA A 244 16.06 -0.50 -15.68
CA ALA A 244 16.89 0.71 -15.61
C ALA A 244 16.08 2.00 -15.47
N THR A 245 14.85 2.03 -15.99
CA THR A 245 14.09 3.28 -16.18
C THR A 245 12.73 3.31 -15.54
N SER A 246 12.08 2.15 -15.33
CA SER A 246 10.75 2.10 -14.73
C SER A 246 10.78 2.52 -13.27
N ALA A 247 9.91 3.46 -12.89
CA ALA A 247 9.79 3.88 -11.50
C ALA A 247 9.11 2.83 -10.63
N GLU A 248 8.16 2.10 -11.20
CA GLU A 248 7.31 1.13 -10.53
C GLU A 248 7.58 -0.30 -11.01
N LEU A 249 7.32 -1.25 -10.13
CA LEU A 249 7.13 -2.66 -10.42
C LEU A 249 5.65 -2.96 -10.15
N ILE A 250 4.84 -3.01 -11.19
CA ILE A 250 3.41 -3.27 -11.09
C ILE A 250 3.15 -4.71 -11.55
N ALA A 251 2.70 -5.54 -10.63
CA ALA A 251 2.49 -6.96 -10.86
C ALA A 251 1.01 -7.30 -11.09
N THR A 252 0.74 -8.16 -12.05
CA THR A 252 -0.52 -8.88 -12.22
C THR A 252 -0.23 -10.37 -12.20
N CYS A 253 -0.47 -11.02 -11.05
CA CYS A 253 -0.20 -12.44 -10.83
C CYS A 253 -1.48 -13.26 -11.05
N ARG A 254 -1.37 -14.42 -11.70
CA ARG A 254 -2.51 -15.30 -11.96
C ARG A 254 -2.46 -16.53 -11.05
N ALA A 255 -3.58 -16.82 -10.39
CA ALA A 255 -3.74 -17.97 -9.48
C ALA A 255 -3.94 -19.30 -10.24
#